data_bcb8eb611de2aa493ed5a84e85b67d5e
#
_entry.id   bcb8eb611de2aa493ed5a84e85b67d5e
#
_cell.length_a   1.000
_cell.length_b   1.000
_cell.length_c   1.000
_cell.angle_alpha   90.00
_cell.angle_beta   90.00
_cell.angle_gamma   90.00
#
_symmetry.space_group_name_H-M   'P 1'
#
loop_
_entity.id
_entity.type
_entity.pdbx_description
1 polymer ?
#
loop_
_entity_poly.entity_id
_entity_poly.type
_entity_poly.pdbx_seq_one_letter_code
_entity_poly.pdbx_strand_id
1 'polypeptide(L)'
;MLHLFKTLSVQRSGWLLLLISALALEGTALYFQYGMGLQPCVMCIYERVALFGIAFAGIIGLIAPRFLIMRVLALIVAFLSAVKGLFISIKHVDYQLHPAPWNQCSYLPEFPQTLPLDKWFPVLFHPTGSCSDAVWSWLGLSMAQWIVVIFAVYLLIFLFVLISQFKRVEIHQSRRLFK
;
A
#
# COMPACT_ATOMS: atom_id res chain seq x y z
N MET A 1 14.54 -0.40 19.28
CA MET A 1 13.76 -0.47 18.04
C MET A 1 12.39 0.20 18.16
N LEU A 2 11.52 -0.14 19.14
CA LEU A 2 10.19 0.50 19.27
C LEU A 2 10.23 2.03 19.46
N HIS A 3 11.28 2.57 20.08
CA HIS A 3 11.49 4.01 20.20
C HIS A 3 11.65 4.69 18.84
N LEU A 4 12.38 4.07 17.92
CA LEU A 4 12.58 4.58 16.57
C LEU A 4 11.22 4.68 15.81
N PHE A 5 10.40 3.63 15.85
CA PHE A 5 9.09 3.61 15.19
C PHE A 5 8.15 4.68 15.76
N LYS A 6 8.18 4.88 17.08
CA LYS A 6 7.40 5.95 17.70
C LYS A 6 7.90 7.34 17.29
N THR A 7 9.21 7.55 17.25
CA THR A 7 9.80 8.82 16.82
C THR A 7 9.43 9.11 15.36
N LEU A 8 9.56 8.13 14.46
CA LEU A 8 9.16 8.26 13.07
C LEU A 8 7.67 8.58 12.91
N SER A 9 6.79 7.98 13.72
CA SER A 9 5.35 8.25 13.64
C SER A 9 4.96 9.66 14.11
N VAL A 10 5.77 10.31 14.92
CA VAL A 10 5.55 11.70 15.40
C VAL A 10 6.22 12.73 14.48
N GLN A 11 7.22 12.32 13.71
CA GLN A 11 7.95 13.18 12.78
C GLN A 11 7.32 13.13 11.37
N ARG A 12 7.36 14.26 10.67
CA ARG A 12 6.92 14.35 9.27
C ARG A 12 7.74 13.46 8.33
N SER A 13 9.02 13.22 8.66
CA SER A 13 9.91 12.38 7.85
C SER A 13 9.40 10.95 7.68
N GLY A 14 8.85 10.33 8.73
CA GLY A 14 8.29 8.99 8.64
C GLY A 14 7.10 8.90 7.69
N TRP A 15 6.20 9.88 7.75
CA TRP A 15 5.03 9.96 6.86
C TRP A 15 5.42 10.30 5.42
N LEU A 16 6.45 11.15 5.25
CA LEU A 16 7.01 11.47 3.94
C LEU A 16 7.64 10.24 3.29
N LEU A 17 8.41 9.45 4.04
CA LEU A 17 8.97 8.19 3.55
C LEU A 17 7.87 7.19 3.15
N LEU A 18 6.80 7.10 3.93
CA LEU A 18 5.64 6.27 3.59
C LEU A 18 5.00 6.72 2.28
N LEU A 19 4.75 8.01 2.12
CA LEU A 19 4.18 8.58 0.90
C LEU A 19 5.07 8.33 -0.31
N ILE A 20 6.38 8.63 -0.20
CA ILE A 20 7.34 8.44 -1.28
C ILE A 20 7.43 6.95 -1.66
N SER A 21 7.48 6.03 -0.69
CA SER A 21 7.54 4.60 -0.98
C SER A 21 6.30 4.11 -1.72
N ALA A 22 5.11 4.52 -1.32
CA ALA A 22 3.86 4.16 -2.00
C ALA A 22 3.80 4.74 -3.42
N LEU A 23 4.18 6.02 -3.60
CA LEU A 23 4.22 6.65 -4.92
C LEU A 23 5.30 6.06 -5.84
N ALA A 24 6.45 5.63 -5.30
CA ALA A 24 7.48 4.93 -6.06
C ALA A 24 6.99 3.57 -6.57
N LEU A 25 6.24 2.82 -5.75
CA LEU A 25 5.63 1.56 -6.17
C LEU A 25 4.56 1.78 -7.24
N GLU A 26 3.72 2.81 -7.10
CA GLU A 26 2.76 3.20 -8.15
C GLU A 26 3.47 3.61 -9.44
N GLY A 27 4.52 4.40 -9.34
CA GLY A 27 5.35 4.79 -10.49
C GLY A 27 5.96 3.56 -11.19
N THR A 28 6.41 2.56 -10.42
CA THR A 28 6.90 1.29 -10.96
C THR A 28 5.80 0.51 -11.66
N ALA A 29 4.59 0.46 -11.09
CA ALA A 29 3.43 -0.19 -11.71
C ALA A 29 3.03 0.49 -13.04
N LEU A 30 3.08 1.83 -13.09
CA LEU A 30 2.84 2.59 -14.31
C LEU A 30 3.95 2.39 -15.36
N TYR A 31 5.19 2.29 -14.92
CA TYR A 31 6.31 1.97 -15.82
C TYR A 31 6.13 0.58 -16.44
N PHE A 32 5.72 -0.42 -15.67
CA PHE A 32 5.41 -1.74 -16.21
C PHE A 32 4.26 -1.69 -17.22
N GLN A 33 3.22 -0.91 -16.94
CA GLN A 33 2.06 -0.77 -17.81
C GLN A 33 2.40 -0.03 -19.12
N TYR A 34 3.05 1.12 -19.05
CA TYR A 34 3.26 2.00 -20.22
C TYR A 34 4.65 1.89 -20.81
N GLY A 35 5.68 1.63 -20.02
CA GLY A 35 7.05 1.49 -20.46
C GLY A 35 7.36 0.10 -21.02
N MET A 36 6.84 -0.94 -20.38
CA MET A 36 7.04 -2.33 -20.76
C MET A 36 5.83 -2.93 -21.53
N GLY A 37 4.71 -2.22 -21.61
CA GLY A 37 3.49 -2.69 -22.30
C GLY A 37 2.78 -3.84 -21.58
N LEU A 38 3.03 -4.07 -20.29
CA LEU A 38 2.38 -5.12 -19.52
C LEU A 38 0.94 -4.73 -19.20
N GLN A 39 0.00 -5.55 -19.59
CA GLN A 39 -1.43 -5.27 -19.42
C GLN A 39 -1.88 -5.56 -17.99
N PRO A 40 -2.39 -4.54 -17.22
CA PRO A 40 -2.83 -4.74 -15.86
C PRO A 40 -4.14 -5.53 -15.81
N CYS A 41 -4.20 -6.52 -14.90
CA CYS A 41 -5.42 -7.26 -14.60
C CYS A 41 -6.29 -6.55 -13.56
N VAL A 42 -7.52 -7.04 -13.33
CA VAL A 42 -8.43 -6.47 -12.32
C VAL A 42 -7.83 -6.52 -10.90
N MET A 43 -7.14 -7.61 -10.53
CA MET A 43 -6.47 -7.70 -9.23
C MET A 43 -5.36 -6.66 -9.09
N CYS A 44 -4.58 -6.42 -10.15
CA CYS A 44 -3.57 -5.35 -10.19
C CYS A 44 -4.18 -3.96 -9.93
N ILE A 45 -5.39 -3.71 -10.46
CA ILE A 45 -6.11 -2.45 -10.24
C ILE A 45 -6.52 -2.31 -8.76
N TYR A 46 -7.03 -3.37 -8.13
CA TYR A 46 -7.39 -3.33 -6.72
C TYR A 46 -6.17 -3.17 -5.80
N GLU A 47 -5.04 -3.82 -6.12
CA GLU A 47 -3.76 -3.65 -5.42
C GLU A 47 -3.26 -2.21 -5.50
N ARG A 48 -3.40 -1.57 -6.67
CA ARG A 48 -3.10 -0.15 -6.88
C ARG A 48 -3.97 0.75 -6.00
N VAL A 49 -5.29 0.50 -5.92
CA VAL A 49 -6.19 1.23 -5.01
C VAL A 49 -5.73 1.11 -3.55
N ALA A 50 -5.28 -0.08 -3.12
CA ALA A 50 -4.76 -0.26 -1.77
C ALA A 50 -3.46 0.54 -1.53
N LEU A 51 -2.55 0.62 -2.53
CA LEU A 51 -1.35 1.46 -2.45
C LEU A 51 -1.70 2.96 -2.40
N PHE A 52 -2.68 3.42 -3.17
CA PHE A 52 -3.20 4.79 -3.05
C PHE A 52 -3.79 5.07 -1.65
N GLY A 53 -4.44 4.08 -1.03
CA GLY A 53 -4.89 4.17 0.35
C GLY A 53 -3.73 4.40 1.34
N ILE A 54 -2.59 3.71 1.14
CA ILE A 54 -1.36 3.92 1.92
C ILE A 54 -0.76 5.31 1.66
N ALA A 55 -0.71 5.75 0.39
CA ALA A 55 -0.25 7.10 0.04
C ALA A 55 -1.12 8.18 0.68
N PHE A 56 -2.44 8.02 0.66
CA PHE A 56 -3.39 8.93 1.30
C PHE A 56 -3.20 8.99 2.82
N ALA A 57 -2.96 7.85 3.47
CA ALA A 57 -2.59 7.80 4.88
C ALA A 57 -1.30 8.58 5.15
N GLY A 58 -0.31 8.48 4.26
CA GLY A 58 0.93 9.29 4.31
C GLY A 58 0.63 10.80 4.29
N ILE A 59 -0.28 11.24 3.42
CA ILE A 59 -0.70 12.66 3.33
C ILE A 59 -1.38 13.10 4.64
N ILE A 60 -2.34 12.32 5.16
CA ILE A 60 -3.02 12.64 6.43
C ILE A 60 -1.99 12.78 7.56
N GLY A 61 -1.04 11.85 7.65
CA GLY A 61 0.00 11.86 8.66
C GLY A 61 0.97 13.04 8.54
N LEU A 62 1.23 13.55 7.32
CA LEU A 62 2.05 14.72 7.08
C LEU A 62 1.43 16.03 7.56
N ILE A 63 0.09 16.16 7.51
CA ILE A 63 -0.62 17.39 7.88
C ILE A 63 -0.38 17.72 9.36
N ALA A 64 -0.62 16.75 10.25
CA ALA A 64 -0.50 17.01 11.69
C ALA A 64 -0.02 15.77 12.47
N PRO A 65 1.25 15.33 12.32
CA PRO A 65 1.75 14.09 12.92
C PRO A 65 1.82 14.16 14.46
N ARG A 66 1.86 15.37 15.02
CA ARG A 66 1.89 15.60 16.47
C ARG A 66 0.51 15.45 17.12
N PHE A 67 -0.57 15.66 16.38
CA PHE A 67 -1.94 15.44 16.88
C PHE A 67 -2.24 13.95 16.91
N LEU A 68 -2.55 13.43 18.10
CA LEU A 68 -2.81 12.01 18.31
C LEU A 68 -3.94 11.48 17.39
N ILE A 69 -5.03 12.24 17.28
CA ILE A 69 -6.21 11.84 16.48
C ILE A 69 -5.83 11.67 15.01
N MET A 70 -5.13 12.66 14.42
CA MET A 70 -4.72 12.60 13.01
C MET A 70 -3.73 11.46 12.76
N ARG A 71 -2.79 11.24 13.70
CA ARG A 71 -1.84 10.14 13.61
C ARG A 71 -2.53 8.77 13.70
N VAL A 72 -3.46 8.61 14.64
CA VAL A 72 -4.22 7.36 14.77
C VAL A 72 -5.09 7.10 13.55
N LEU A 73 -5.78 8.12 13.04
CA LEU A 73 -6.57 8.03 11.81
C LEU A 73 -5.70 7.59 10.62
N ALA A 74 -4.56 8.26 10.42
CA ALA A 74 -3.62 7.89 9.36
C ALA A 74 -3.13 6.44 9.50
N LEU A 75 -2.80 6.00 10.72
CA LEU A 75 -2.38 4.61 10.98
C LEU A 75 -3.49 3.60 10.71
N ILE A 76 -4.73 3.90 11.07
CA ILE A 76 -5.88 3.04 10.79
C ILE A 76 -6.08 2.90 9.27
N VAL A 77 -6.07 4.01 8.54
CA VAL A 77 -6.21 3.99 7.07
C VAL A 77 -5.08 3.19 6.43
N ALA A 78 -3.82 3.43 6.82
CA ALA A 78 -2.67 2.70 6.32
C ALA A 78 -2.77 1.19 6.60
N PHE A 79 -3.13 0.82 7.84
CA PHE A 79 -3.25 -0.56 8.26
C PHE A 79 -4.36 -1.30 7.49
N LEU A 80 -5.56 -0.71 7.40
CA LEU A 80 -6.68 -1.30 6.67
C LEU A 80 -6.36 -1.44 5.18
N SER A 81 -5.70 -0.45 4.57
CA SER A 81 -5.25 -0.52 3.18
C SER A 81 -4.24 -1.65 2.96
N ALA A 82 -3.26 -1.80 3.87
CA ALA A 82 -2.27 -2.88 3.79
C ALA A 82 -2.91 -4.27 3.97
N VAL A 83 -3.85 -4.43 4.91
CA VAL A 83 -4.59 -5.69 5.11
C VAL A 83 -5.40 -6.05 3.86
N LYS A 84 -6.13 -5.09 3.30
CA LYS A 84 -6.91 -5.30 2.06
C LYS A 84 -5.99 -5.63 0.89
N GLY A 85 -4.89 -4.88 0.72
CA GLY A 85 -3.90 -5.13 -0.33
C GLY A 85 -3.28 -6.52 -0.22
N LEU A 86 -2.90 -6.94 1.00
CA LEU A 86 -2.38 -8.29 1.24
C LEU A 86 -3.40 -9.38 0.89
N PHE A 87 -4.65 -9.21 1.30
CA PHE A 87 -5.70 -10.19 1.00
C PHE A 87 -5.95 -10.32 -0.52
N ILE A 88 -5.99 -9.18 -1.23
CA ILE A 88 -6.17 -9.13 -2.68
C ILE A 88 -4.99 -9.80 -3.38
N SER A 89 -3.75 -9.49 -2.96
CA SER A 89 -2.55 -10.05 -3.59
C SER A 89 -2.38 -11.56 -3.36
N ILE A 90 -2.76 -12.08 -2.19
CA ILE A 90 -2.82 -13.53 -1.94
C ILE A 90 -3.82 -14.19 -2.89
N LYS A 91 -5.00 -13.60 -3.06
CA LYS A 91 -6.01 -14.11 -3.99
C LYS A 91 -5.54 -14.03 -5.45
N HIS A 92 -4.79 -12.98 -5.80
CA HIS A 92 -4.17 -12.85 -7.12
C HIS A 92 -3.17 -13.97 -7.40
N VAL A 93 -2.31 -14.31 -6.41
CA VAL A 93 -1.39 -15.45 -6.52
C VAL A 93 -2.16 -16.77 -6.68
N ASP A 94 -3.29 -16.96 -5.98
CA ASP A 94 -4.14 -18.15 -6.12
C ASP A 94 -4.67 -18.28 -7.56
N TYR A 95 -5.13 -17.20 -8.20
CA TYR A 95 -5.53 -17.21 -9.60
C TYR A 95 -4.40 -17.59 -10.57
N GLN A 96 -3.15 -17.22 -10.25
CA GLN A 96 -1.98 -17.58 -11.06
C GLN A 96 -1.55 -19.05 -10.87
N LEU A 97 -1.64 -19.58 -9.64
CA LEU A 97 -1.19 -20.93 -9.33
C LEU A 97 -2.23 -22.00 -9.67
N HIS A 98 -3.51 -21.65 -9.60
CA HIS A 98 -4.62 -22.57 -9.81
C HIS A 98 -5.59 -22.04 -10.90
N PRO A 99 -5.12 -21.86 -12.15
CA PRO A 99 -5.97 -21.39 -13.22
C PRO A 99 -7.01 -22.46 -13.57
N ALA A 100 -8.28 -22.15 -13.33
CA ALA A 100 -9.40 -23.05 -13.65
C ALA A 100 -10.59 -22.21 -14.16
N PRO A 101 -11.51 -22.77 -14.97
CA PRO A 101 -12.66 -22.03 -15.47
C PRO A 101 -13.55 -21.41 -14.39
N TRP A 102 -13.56 -21.99 -13.19
CA TRP A 102 -14.30 -21.51 -12.02
C TRP A 102 -13.44 -20.65 -11.07
N ASN A 103 -12.13 -20.54 -11.30
CA ASN A 103 -11.19 -19.77 -10.48
C ASN A 103 -10.55 -18.68 -11.35
N GLN A 104 -11.35 -17.74 -11.84
CA GLN A 104 -10.92 -16.62 -12.64
C GLN A 104 -11.36 -15.30 -12.01
N CYS A 105 -10.57 -14.25 -12.17
CA CYS A 105 -11.00 -12.93 -11.76
C CYS A 105 -12.05 -12.37 -12.74
N SER A 106 -12.87 -11.45 -12.25
CA SER A 106 -13.78 -10.68 -13.10
C SER A 106 -13.00 -9.91 -14.17
N TYR A 107 -13.56 -9.75 -15.36
CA TYR A 107 -12.96 -8.94 -16.42
C TYR A 107 -13.12 -7.44 -16.22
N LEU A 108 -14.10 -7.03 -15.41
CA LEU A 108 -14.37 -5.63 -15.08
C LEU A 108 -14.24 -5.40 -13.58
N PRO A 109 -13.65 -4.28 -13.16
CA PRO A 109 -13.55 -3.94 -11.76
C PRO A 109 -14.93 -3.56 -11.21
N GLU A 110 -15.28 -4.10 -10.06
CA GLU A 110 -16.51 -3.77 -9.34
C GLU A 110 -16.23 -2.63 -8.35
N PHE A 111 -16.29 -1.39 -8.84
CA PHE A 111 -16.23 -0.21 -7.97
C PHE A 111 -17.62 0.20 -7.48
N PRO A 112 -17.73 0.73 -6.24
CA PRO A 112 -18.99 1.32 -5.77
C PRO A 112 -19.47 2.42 -6.73
N GLN A 113 -20.77 2.49 -6.98
CA GLN A 113 -21.36 3.51 -7.87
C GLN A 113 -21.05 4.96 -7.43
N THR A 114 -20.74 5.14 -6.15
CA THR A 114 -20.33 6.43 -5.57
C THR A 114 -18.89 6.84 -5.93
N LEU A 115 -18.04 5.86 -6.30
CA LEU A 115 -16.63 6.08 -6.63
C LEU A 115 -16.22 5.22 -7.83
N PRO A 116 -16.74 5.49 -9.05
CA PRO A 116 -16.42 4.74 -10.26
C PRO A 116 -15.03 5.17 -10.78
N LEU A 117 -13.96 4.70 -10.13
CA LEU A 117 -12.58 5.08 -10.44
C LEU A 117 -12.16 4.66 -11.86
N ASP A 118 -12.70 3.56 -12.35
CA ASP A 118 -12.52 3.08 -13.72
C ASP A 118 -13.03 4.07 -14.80
N LYS A 119 -14.10 4.79 -14.47
CA LYS A 119 -14.70 5.81 -15.36
C LYS A 119 -14.03 7.18 -15.21
N TRP A 120 -13.62 7.54 -13.99
CA TRP A 120 -12.99 8.84 -13.73
C TRP A 120 -11.55 8.90 -14.20
N PHE A 121 -10.80 7.81 -13.99
CA PHE A 121 -9.37 7.71 -14.35
C PHE A 121 -9.08 6.41 -15.09
N PRO A 122 -9.61 6.22 -16.32
CA PRO A 122 -9.44 4.97 -17.08
C PRO A 122 -7.96 4.66 -17.34
N VAL A 123 -7.13 5.68 -17.49
CA VAL A 123 -5.67 5.53 -17.66
C VAL A 123 -5.03 4.75 -16.50
N LEU A 124 -5.54 4.89 -15.27
CA LEU A 124 -4.99 4.24 -14.07
C LEU A 124 -5.72 2.95 -13.70
N PHE A 125 -7.03 2.89 -13.96
CA PHE A 125 -7.91 1.87 -13.38
C PHE A 125 -8.68 1.04 -14.41
N HIS A 126 -8.31 1.10 -15.70
CA HIS A 126 -8.89 0.23 -16.72
C HIS A 126 -8.06 -1.05 -16.90
N PRO A 127 -8.60 -2.23 -16.56
CA PRO A 127 -7.90 -3.50 -16.74
C PRO A 127 -7.94 -3.91 -18.20
N THR A 128 -6.85 -4.50 -18.68
CA THR A 128 -6.72 -5.00 -20.06
C THR A 128 -6.13 -6.40 -20.12
N GLY A 129 -5.62 -6.91 -18.99
CA GLY A 129 -4.95 -8.20 -18.88
C GLY A 129 -5.75 -9.24 -18.10
N SER A 130 -5.28 -10.49 -18.16
CA SER A 130 -5.81 -11.64 -17.39
C SER A 130 -5.07 -11.76 -16.06
N CYS A 131 -5.79 -12.22 -14.99
CA CYS A 131 -5.18 -12.44 -13.68
C CYS A 131 -4.37 -13.74 -13.61
N SER A 132 -4.59 -14.68 -14.51
CA SER A 132 -3.87 -15.95 -14.55
C SER A 132 -2.49 -15.86 -15.20
N ASP A 133 -2.22 -14.79 -15.95
CA ASP A 133 -1.01 -14.68 -16.74
C ASP A 133 0.13 -14.10 -15.91
N ALA A 134 1.18 -14.91 -15.69
CA ALA A 134 2.41 -14.47 -15.06
C ALA A 134 3.36 -13.85 -16.11
N VAL A 135 2.99 -12.68 -16.64
CA VAL A 135 3.71 -12.00 -17.74
C VAL A 135 5.10 -11.49 -17.35
N TRP A 136 5.41 -11.39 -16.07
CA TRP A 136 6.70 -10.93 -15.55
C TRP A 136 7.10 -11.68 -14.29
N SER A 137 8.37 -12.04 -14.21
CA SER A 137 8.97 -12.66 -13.02
C SER A 137 10.38 -12.14 -12.77
N TRP A 138 10.75 -12.03 -11.51
CA TRP A 138 12.09 -11.64 -11.07
C TRP A 138 12.51 -12.47 -9.87
N LEU A 139 13.74 -12.99 -9.86
CA LEU A 139 14.26 -13.89 -8.83
C LEU A 139 13.38 -15.12 -8.57
N GLY A 140 12.69 -15.63 -9.61
CA GLY A 140 11.81 -16.79 -9.49
C GLY A 140 10.43 -16.51 -8.90
N LEU A 141 10.11 -15.26 -8.54
CA LEU A 141 8.80 -14.84 -8.07
C LEU A 141 8.06 -14.05 -9.15
N SER A 142 6.76 -14.32 -9.29
CA SER A 142 5.88 -13.54 -10.16
C SER A 142 5.62 -12.15 -9.59
N MET A 143 5.12 -11.22 -10.43
CA MET A 143 4.72 -9.89 -9.98
C MET A 143 3.74 -9.94 -8.81
N ALA A 144 2.70 -10.81 -8.87
CA ALA A 144 1.73 -10.97 -7.79
C ALA A 144 2.38 -11.42 -6.48
N GLN A 145 3.34 -12.34 -6.53
CA GLN A 145 4.08 -12.79 -5.35
C GLN A 145 4.91 -11.66 -4.73
N TRP A 146 5.57 -10.82 -5.54
CA TRP A 146 6.26 -9.63 -5.06
C TRP A 146 5.33 -8.64 -4.38
N ILE A 147 4.12 -8.46 -4.89
CA ILE A 147 3.11 -7.58 -4.28
C ILE A 147 2.67 -8.12 -2.91
N VAL A 148 2.53 -9.46 -2.75
CA VAL A 148 2.30 -10.09 -1.43
C VAL A 148 3.41 -9.72 -0.44
N VAL A 149 4.68 -9.82 -0.85
CA VAL A 149 5.83 -9.48 -0.01
C VAL A 149 5.78 -7.99 0.39
N ILE A 150 5.49 -7.11 -0.55
CA ILE A 150 5.40 -5.66 -0.30
C ILE A 150 4.31 -5.34 0.73
N PHE A 151 3.09 -5.85 0.56
CA PHE A 151 2.01 -5.62 1.52
C PHE A 151 2.27 -6.26 2.88
N ALA A 152 2.90 -7.43 2.92
CA ALA A 152 3.32 -8.08 4.16
C ALA A 152 4.34 -7.20 4.94
N VAL A 153 5.32 -6.62 4.24
CA VAL A 153 6.29 -5.70 4.84
C VAL A 153 5.59 -4.44 5.37
N TYR A 154 4.70 -3.81 4.60
CA TYR A 154 3.91 -2.67 5.08
C TYR A 154 3.11 -3.04 6.33
N LEU A 155 2.43 -4.18 6.32
CA LEU A 155 1.63 -4.63 7.46
C LEU A 155 2.48 -4.83 8.71
N LEU A 156 3.67 -5.45 8.59
CA LEU A 156 4.60 -5.62 9.70
C LEU A 156 5.07 -4.26 10.25
N ILE A 157 5.44 -3.33 9.38
CA ILE A 157 5.84 -1.97 9.79
C ILE A 157 4.71 -1.28 10.54
N PHE A 158 3.47 -1.31 10.02
CA PHE A 158 2.33 -0.68 10.67
C PHE A 158 1.99 -1.34 12.01
N LEU A 159 2.12 -2.66 12.11
CA LEU A 159 1.93 -3.39 13.36
C LEU A 159 2.95 -2.92 14.43
N PHE A 160 4.22 -2.83 14.06
CA PHE A 160 5.26 -2.31 14.98
C PHE A 160 5.02 -0.85 15.38
N VAL A 161 4.58 -0.02 14.43
CA VAL A 161 4.22 1.38 14.73
C VAL A 161 3.02 1.43 15.68
N LEU A 162 1.97 0.63 15.47
CA LEU A 162 0.80 0.55 16.35
C LEU A 162 1.19 0.10 17.77
N ILE A 163 1.97 -0.97 17.89
CA ILE A 163 2.46 -1.46 19.18
C ILE A 163 3.30 -0.38 19.89
N SER A 164 4.08 0.40 19.13
CA SER A 164 4.90 1.48 19.70
C SER A 164 4.05 2.61 20.31
N GLN A 165 2.79 2.81 19.86
CA GLN A 165 1.91 3.84 20.42
C GLN A 165 1.51 3.53 21.88
N PHE A 166 1.38 2.26 22.24
CA PHE A 166 1.01 1.85 23.60
C PHE A 166 2.14 2.03 24.63
N LYS A 167 3.39 2.13 24.21
CA LYS A 167 4.50 2.41 25.12
C LYS A 167 4.57 3.91 25.45
N ARG A 168 4.51 4.26 26.73
CA ARG A 168 4.86 5.61 27.21
C ARG A 168 6.36 5.81 26.99
N VAL A 169 6.73 6.60 26.00
CA VAL A 169 8.09 7.08 25.83
C VAL A 169 8.13 8.44 26.51
N GLU A 170 8.91 8.55 27.57
CA GLU A 170 9.35 9.84 28.09
C GLU A 170 10.17 10.49 26.96
N ILE A 171 9.60 11.52 26.36
CA ILE A 171 10.34 12.35 25.43
C ILE A 171 11.30 13.13 26.33
N HIS A 172 12.53 12.66 26.42
CA HIS A 172 13.61 13.44 26.97
C HIS A 172 13.72 14.70 26.09
N GLN A 173 13.02 15.76 26.48
CA GLN A 173 13.31 17.11 26.01
C GLN A 173 14.74 17.39 26.44
N SER A 174 15.69 17.16 25.52
CA SER A 174 17.00 17.75 25.62
C SER A 174 16.78 19.26 25.54
N ARG A 175 16.49 19.86 26.72
CA ARG A 175 16.70 21.30 26.93
C ARG A 175 18.17 21.52 26.68
N ARG A 176 18.53 21.91 25.48
CA ARG A 176 19.79 22.63 25.28
C ARG A 176 19.67 23.92 26.05
N LEU A 177 20.30 23.89 27.21
CA LEU A 177 20.62 25.08 27.99
C LEU A 177 21.53 25.94 27.10
N PHE A 178 20.94 26.90 26.42
CA PHE A 178 21.69 28.08 26.04
C PHE A 178 21.77 28.95 27.29
N LYS A 179 22.90 28.87 27.95
CA LYS A 179 23.42 29.93 28.79
C LYS A 179 24.39 30.73 27.95
#